data_b64fbadef88156b333738d32399b88e0
#
_entry.id   b64fbadef88156b333738d32399b88e0
#
_cell.length_a   1.000
_cell.length_b   1.000
_cell.length_c   1.000
_cell.angle_alpha   90.00
_cell.angle_beta   90.00
_cell.angle_gamma   90.00
#
_symmetry.space_group_name_H-M   'P 1'
#
loop_
_entity.id
_entity.type
_entity.pdbx_description
1 polymer ?
#
loop_
_entity_poly.entity_id
_entity_poly.type
_entity_poly.pdbx_seq_one_letter_code
_entity_poly.pdbx_strand_id
1 'polypeptide(L)'
;MTVAVDIGNTNIVVAVLNNGEWNKPFRVFTDTKKTGDEYYVIFSSLFDERGVERDKVDKVIISSVVPFLTRSIEKNMRRIFKKDPIMISHSVECGLNKATIPPELGADLLCNMAYGHYHHKDGAVMVIDFGTALTFSTVSKEGDVLGVAIAPGLVTAVNALFGSTAQLPQVELKVPSSVLGRDSMESIRAGIMEGYSGLVEKIIANTEKELGERLYVMATGGLSSTISTLIDRLDELDPILTLKGLGLFADLN
;
A
#
# COMPACT_ATOMS: atom_id res chain seq x y z
N MET A 1 -10.18 19.13 7.07
CA MET A 1 -9.05 18.17 7.20
C MET A 1 -9.59 16.75 7.07
N THR A 2 -8.89 15.87 6.37
CA THR A 2 -9.26 14.44 6.27
C THR A 2 -8.18 13.58 6.91
N VAL A 3 -8.57 12.66 7.79
CA VAL A 3 -7.68 11.65 8.38
C VAL A 3 -7.83 10.35 7.61
N ALA A 4 -6.75 9.86 7.01
CA ALA A 4 -6.69 8.59 6.32
C ALA A 4 -5.95 7.56 7.17
N VAL A 5 -6.53 6.38 7.32
CA VAL A 5 -5.99 5.26 8.10
C VAL A 5 -5.98 4.02 7.21
N ASP A 6 -4.81 3.47 6.96
CA ASP A 6 -4.65 2.21 6.26
C ASP A 6 -4.17 1.12 7.23
N ILE A 7 -4.99 0.12 7.46
CA ILE A 7 -4.74 -0.98 8.42
C ILE A 7 -4.21 -2.18 7.63
N GLY A 8 -2.90 -2.22 7.44
CA GLY A 8 -2.19 -3.32 6.80
C GLY A 8 -1.75 -4.41 7.78
N ASN A 9 -1.33 -5.56 7.25
CA ASN A 9 -0.89 -6.72 8.04
C ASN A 9 0.37 -6.48 8.90
N THR A 10 1.23 -5.57 8.49
CA THR A 10 2.48 -5.26 9.21
C THR A 10 2.42 -3.91 9.94
N ASN A 11 1.83 -2.90 9.31
CA ASN A 11 1.73 -1.56 9.87
C ASN A 11 0.34 -0.98 9.64
N ILE A 12 -0.11 -0.18 10.60
CA ILE A 12 -1.20 0.77 10.43
C ILE A 12 -0.55 2.10 10.06
N VAL A 13 -0.88 2.60 8.88
CA VAL A 13 -0.33 3.86 8.35
C VAL A 13 -1.41 4.94 8.45
N VAL A 14 -1.04 6.08 9.01
CA VAL A 14 -1.96 7.20 9.19
C VAL A 14 -1.35 8.48 8.63
N ALA A 15 -2.16 9.22 7.88
CA ALA A 15 -1.80 10.56 7.43
C ALA A 15 -3.02 11.49 7.51
N VAL A 16 -2.73 12.78 7.51
CA VAL A 16 -3.73 13.84 7.51
C VAL A 16 -3.57 14.68 6.24
N LEU A 17 -4.65 14.80 5.50
CA LEU A 17 -4.77 15.72 4.38
C LEU A 17 -5.31 17.04 4.90
N ASN A 18 -4.56 18.11 4.72
CA ASN A 18 -4.94 19.46 5.14
C ASN A 18 -4.67 20.45 4.00
N ASN A 19 -5.70 21.16 3.54
CA ASN A 19 -5.60 22.13 2.45
C ASN A 19 -4.94 21.59 1.17
N GLY A 20 -5.20 20.34 0.82
CA GLY A 20 -4.65 19.68 -0.37
C GLY A 20 -3.25 19.06 -0.17
N GLU A 21 -2.65 19.21 0.99
CA GLU A 21 -1.31 18.67 1.29
C GLU A 21 -1.37 17.54 2.34
N TRP A 22 -0.68 16.44 2.05
CA TRP A 22 -0.50 15.34 2.99
C TRP A 22 0.63 15.64 3.97
N ASN A 23 0.35 15.50 5.26
CA ASN A 23 1.43 15.52 6.25
C ASN A 23 2.31 14.26 6.11
N LYS A 24 3.48 14.27 6.76
CA LYS A 24 4.32 13.08 6.83
C LYS A 24 3.56 11.96 7.57
N PRO A 25 3.31 10.79 6.91
CA PRO A 25 2.62 9.68 7.54
C PRO A 25 3.35 9.17 8.78
N PHE A 26 2.60 8.73 9.77
CA PHE A 26 3.15 7.93 10.86
C PHE A 26 2.68 6.48 10.78
N ARG A 27 3.44 5.58 11.37
CA ARG A 27 3.20 4.15 11.33
C ARG A 27 3.16 3.57 12.75
N VAL A 28 2.19 2.68 12.97
CA VAL A 28 2.07 1.90 14.19
C VAL A 28 2.15 0.43 13.77
N PHE A 29 2.95 -0.35 14.47
CA PHE A 29 3.04 -1.80 14.19
C PHE A 29 1.68 -2.47 14.39
N THR A 30 1.27 -3.30 13.46
CA THR A 30 0.03 -4.07 13.53
C THR A 30 0.21 -5.24 14.48
N ASP A 31 -0.37 -5.13 15.65
CA ASP A 31 -0.33 -6.16 16.68
C ASP A 31 -1.77 -6.56 17.07
N THR A 32 -2.20 -7.72 16.62
CA THR A 32 -3.55 -8.23 16.86
C THR A 32 -3.80 -8.62 18.33
N LYS A 33 -2.74 -8.62 19.16
CA LYS A 33 -2.85 -8.90 20.61
C LYS A 33 -3.13 -7.63 21.43
N LYS A 34 -2.90 -6.44 20.87
CA LYS A 34 -3.22 -5.18 21.54
C LYS A 34 -4.71 -4.97 21.65
N THR A 35 -5.11 -4.48 22.80
CA THR A 35 -6.49 -4.07 23.09
C THR A 35 -6.84 -2.77 22.35
N GLY A 36 -8.14 -2.49 22.22
CA GLY A 36 -8.61 -1.23 21.66
C GLY A 36 -8.13 -0.01 22.45
N ASP A 37 -8.04 -0.13 23.79
CA ASP A 37 -7.61 0.98 24.65
C ASP A 37 -6.11 1.29 24.49
N GLU A 38 -5.26 0.27 24.27
CA GLU A 38 -3.85 0.49 23.94
C GLU A 38 -3.70 1.27 22.62
N TYR A 39 -4.43 0.86 21.59
CA TYR A 39 -4.44 1.59 20.31
C TYR A 39 -5.01 3.01 20.46
N TYR A 40 -6.04 3.19 21.29
CA TYR A 40 -6.58 4.53 21.57
C TYR A 40 -5.53 5.46 22.15
N VAL A 41 -4.76 5.01 23.14
CA VAL A 41 -3.68 5.80 23.77
C VAL A 41 -2.60 6.12 22.72
N ILE A 42 -2.17 5.12 21.96
CA ILE A 42 -1.15 5.29 20.93
C ILE A 42 -1.59 6.35 19.90
N PHE A 43 -2.78 6.20 19.32
CA PHE A 43 -3.27 7.14 18.32
C PHE A 43 -3.51 8.53 18.89
N SER A 44 -4.12 8.64 20.07
CA SER A 44 -4.33 9.94 20.72
C SER A 44 -3.02 10.68 20.92
N SER A 45 -1.99 10.02 21.46
CA SER A 45 -0.67 10.61 21.69
C SER A 45 0.01 11.04 20.39
N LEU A 46 -0.08 10.22 19.33
CA LEU A 46 0.51 10.54 18.03
C LEU A 46 -0.19 11.72 17.35
N PHE A 47 -1.51 11.82 17.43
CA PHE A 47 -2.23 12.97 16.90
C PHE A 47 -1.91 14.26 17.67
N ASP A 48 -1.76 14.17 19.00
CA ASP A 48 -1.40 15.31 19.83
C ASP A 48 0.05 15.77 19.52
N GLU A 49 1.01 14.83 19.42
CA GLU A 49 2.40 15.12 19.04
C GLU A 49 2.49 15.81 17.67
N ARG A 50 1.64 15.41 16.73
CA ARG A 50 1.59 15.97 15.37
C ARG A 50 0.79 17.26 15.28
N GLY A 51 0.23 17.74 16.38
CA GLY A 51 -0.57 18.96 16.42
C GLY A 51 -1.86 18.89 15.60
N VAL A 52 -2.47 17.69 15.49
CA VAL A 52 -3.70 17.51 14.75
C VAL A 52 -4.86 18.11 15.54
N GLU A 53 -5.42 19.19 15.02
CA GLU A 53 -6.58 19.86 15.61
C GLU A 53 -7.85 19.02 15.35
N ARG A 54 -8.22 18.21 16.34
CA ARG A 54 -9.29 17.19 16.22
C ARG A 54 -10.63 17.79 15.77
N ASP A 55 -10.95 19.00 16.22
CA ASP A 55 -12.22 19.68 15.88
C ASP A 55 -12.26 20.19 14.43
N LYS A 56 -11.10 20.30 13.78
CA LYS A 56 -10.97 20.66 12.36
C LYS A 56 -11.00 19.45 11.41
N VAL A 57 -11.08 18.24 11.95
CA VAL A 57 -11.21 17.03 11.14
C VAL A 57 -12.67 16.89 10.69
N ASP A 58 -12.89 16.95 9.39
CA ASP A 58 -14.22 16.83 8.78
C ASP A 58 -14.56 15.39 8.46
N LYS A 59 -13.58 14.64 7.93
CA LYS A 59 -13.73 13.24 7.49
C LYS A 59 -12.64 12.36 8.08
N VAL A 60 -13.01 11.12 8.39
CA VAL A 60 -12.09 10.03 8.72
C VAL A 60 -12.39 8.89 7.76
N ILE A 61 -11.36 8.36 7.11
CA ILE A 61 -11.51 7.27 6.16
C ILE A 61 -10.56 6.14 6.50
N ILE A 62 -11.02 4.91 6.41
CA ILE A 62 -10.28 3.72 6.85
C ILE A 62 -10.32 2.64 5.76
N SER A 63 -9.14 2.23 5.30
CA SER A 63 -8.90 0.97 4.63
C SER A 63 -8.46 -0.08 5.64
N SER A 64 -8.88 -1.32 5.48
CA SER A 64 -8.42 -2.40 6.35
C SER A 64 -8.41 -3.75 5.64
N VAL A 65 -7.28 -4.45 5.81
CA VAL A 65 -7.12 -5.87 5.46
C VAL A 65 -6.88 -6.74 6.71
N VAL A 66 -7.17 -6.21 7.92
CA VAL A 66 -7.00 -6.91 9.21
C VAL A 66 -8.33 -6.92 9.98
N PRO A 67 -9.24 -7.88 9.72
CA PRO A 67 -10.59 -7.90 10.28
C PRO A 67 -10.65 -7.80 11.80
N PHE A 68 -9.68 -8.42 12.51
CA PHE A 68 -9.64 -8.41 13.98
C PHE A 68 -9.43 -7.02 14.58
N LEU A 69 -8.73 -6.11 13.87
CA LEU A 69 -8.46 -4.76 14.33
C LEU A 69 -9.44 -3.72 13.79
N THR A 70 -10.08 -3.98 12.67
CA THR A 70 -10.94 -3.03 11.95
C THR A 70 -11.94 -2.35 12.87
N ARG A 71 -12.77 -3.16 13.57
CA ARG A 71 -13.83 -2.62 14.46
C ARG A 71 -13.28 -1.84 15.64
N SER A 72 -12.13 -2.27 16.17
CA SER A 72 -11.50 -1.61 17.31
C SER A 72 -10.95 -0.24 16.93
N ILE A 73 -10.23 -0.17 15.79
CA ILE A 73 -9.65 1.08 15.30
C ILE A 73 -10.74 2.03 14.80
N GLU A 74 -11.77 1.55 14.12
CA GLU A 74 -12.94 2.33 13.75
C GLU A 74 -13.55 3.04 14.98
N LYS A 75 -13.79 2.29 16.08
CA LYS A 75 -14.31 2.87 17.32
C LYS A 75 -13.36 3.91 17.92
N ASN A 76 -12.04 3.67 17.86
CA ASN A 76 -11.05 4.61 18.35
C ASN A 76 -11.05 5.90 17.53
N MET A 77 -11.08 5.82 16.22
CA MET A 77 -11.15 7.00 15.35
C MET A 77 -12.43 7.80 15.59
N ARG A 78 -13.59 7.11 15.71
CA ARG A 78 -14.85 7.75 16.09
C ARG A 78 -14.76 8.45 17.45
N ARG A 79 -14.13 7.83 18.44
CA ARG A 79 -13.93 8.40 19.79
C ARG A 79 -13.01 9.62 19.77
N ILE A 80 -11.92 9.57 19.00
CA ILE A 80 -10.91 10.64 18.92
C ILE A 80 -11.47 11.88 18.19
N PHE A 81 -12.12 11.68 17.03
CA PHE A 81 -12.52 12.77 16.15
C PHE A 81 -14.01 13.13 16.23
N LYS A 82 -14.82 12.35 16.94
CA LYS A 82 -16.28 12.53 17.02
C LYS A 82 -16.96 12.52 15.64
N LYS A 83 -16.42 11.75 14.71
CA LYS A 83 -16.93 11.54 13.35
C LYS A 83 -17.08 10.05 13.09
N ASP A 84 -18.06 9.69 12.28
CA ASP A 84 -18.23 8.32 11.79
C ASP A 84 -17.23 8.07 10.66
N PRO A 85 -16.30 7.10 10.81
CA PRO A 85 -15.35 6.80 9.75
C PRO A 85 -16.03 6.20 8.51
N ILE A 86 -15.62 6.64 7.34
CA ILE A 86 -15.95 5.99 6.07
C ILE A 86 -15.07 4.74 5.94
N MET A 87 -15.70 3.57 5.89
CA MET A 87 -15.00 2.29 5.72
C MET A 87 -14.92 1.93 4.24
N ILE A 88 -13.73 1.72 3.72
CA ILE A 88 -13.55 1.31 2.32
C ILE A 88 -14.16 -0.09 2.11
N SER A 89 -15.02 -0.18 1.12
CA SER A 89 -15.64 -1.41 0.64
C SER A 89 -16.09 -1.22 -0.80
N HIS A 90 -16.51 -2.29 -1.49
CA HIS A 90 -17.00 -2.19 -2.88
C HIS A 90 -18.31 -1.39 -3.00
N SER A 91 -19.02 -1.11 -1.91
CA SER A 91 -20.24 -0.29 -1.92
C SER A 91 -19.95 1.21 -1.96
N VAL A 92 -18.76 1.62 -1.52
CA VAL A 92 -18.34 3.03 -1.47
C VAL A 92 -18.03 3.52 -2.89
N GLU A 93 -18.32 4.79 -3.19
CA GLU A 93 -17.99 5.35 -4.51
C GLU A 93 -16.47 5.46 -4.68
N CYS A 94 -15.97 4.97 -5.81
CA CYS A 94 -14.52 4.88 -6.05
C CYS A 94 -14.08 5.34 -7.45
N GLY A 95 -15.02 5.71 -8.30
CA GLY A 95 -14.74 6.10 -9.69
C GLY A 95 -14.35 4.94 -10.62
N LEU A 96 -14.41 3.68 -10.13
CA LEU A 96 -14.22 2.47 -10.92
C LEU A 96 -15.56 1.83 -11.30
N ASN A 97 -15.54 0.97 -12.32
CA ASN A 97 -16.70 0.17 -12.68
C ASN A 97 -16.95 -0.91 -11.62
N LYS A 98 -17.94 -0.68 -10.75
CA LYS A 98 -18.28 -1.58 -9.63
C LYS A 98 -18.62 -3.01 -10.07
N ALA A 99 -19.12 -3.20 -11.29
CA ALA A 99 -19.46 -4.52 -11.80
C ALA A 99 -18.23 -5.42 -12.03
N THR A 100 -17.05 -4.84 -12.17
CA THR A 100 -15.79 -5.56 -12.40
C THR A 100 -14.97 -5.76 -11.13
N ILE A 101 -15.37 -5.16 -10.00
CA ILE A 101 -14.65 -5.27 -8.73
C ILE A 101 -14.92 -6.63 -8.09
N PRO A 102 -13.90 -7.51 -7.93
CA PRO A 102 -14.09 -8.78 -7.24
C PRO A 102 -14.50 -8.57 -5.77
N PRO A 103 -15.46 -9.34 -5.24
CA PRO A 103 -15.91 -9.19 -3.85
C PRO A 103 -14.82 -9.39 -2.80
N GLU A 104 -13.81 -10.18 -3.13
CA GLU A 104 -12.64 -10.48 -2.28
C GLU A 104 -11.50 -9.47 -2.40
N LEU A 105 -11.63 -8.46 -3.25
CA LEU A 105 -10.57 -7.47 -3.46
C LEU A 105 -10.28 -6.70 -2.17
N GLY A 106 -9.01 -6.67 -1.78
CA GLY A 106 -8.55 -5.92 -0.61
C GLY A 106 -8.84 -4.42 -0.75
N ALA A 107 -9.17 -3.79 0.37
CA ALA A 107 -9.49 -2.36 0.40
C ALA A 107 -8.30 -1.48 -0.01
N ASP A 108 -7.08 -1.89 0.33
CA ASP A 108 -5.81 -1.28 -0.08
C ASP A 108 -5.62 -1.32 -1.60
N LEU A 109 -5.86 -2.49 -2.22
CA LEU A 109 -5.78 -2.66 -3.68
C LEU A 109 -6.85 -1.82 -4.40
N LEU A 110 -8.05 -1.74 -3.82
CA LEU A 110 -9.11 -0.90 -4.35
C LEU A 110 -8.71 0.58 -4.33
N CYS A 111 -8.10 1.06 -3.23
CA CYS A 111 -7.57 2.41 -3.13
C CYS A 111 -6.48 2.67 -4.18
N ASN A 112 -5.57 1.72 -4.35
CA ASN A 112 -4.48 1.83 -5.31
C ASN A 112 -4.99 1.94 -6.76
N MET A 113 -5.92 1.07 -7.16
CA MET A 113 -6.52 1.10 -8.49
C MET A 113 -7.36 2.35 -8.74
N ALA A 114 -8.17 2.75 -7.77
CA ALA A 114 -8.99 3.95 -7.89
C ALA A 114 -8.13 5.20 -8.09
N TYR A 115 -7.05 5.33 -7.31
CA TYR A 115 -6.14 6.46 -7.48
C TYR A 115 -5.36 6.40 -8.79
N GLY A 116 -4.84 5.24 -9.17
CA GLY A 116 -4.14 5.06 -10.45
C GLY A 116 -5.02 5.46 -11.63
N HIS A 117 -6.26 4.97 -11.69
CA HIS A 117 -7.23 5.34 -12.70
C HIS A 117 -7.61 6.83 -12.67
N TYR A 118 -7.76 7.43 -11.48
CA TYR A 118 -8.04 8.86 -11.36
C TYR A 118 -6.87 9.71 -11.86
N HIS A 119 -5.65 9.31 -11.55
CA HIS A 119 -4.42 10.04 -11.85
C HIS A 119 -4.03 9.97 -13.32
N HIS A 120 -4.20 8.80 -13.95
CA HIS A 120 -3.87 8.59 -15.36
C HIS A 120 -5.10 8.14 -16.15
N LYS A 121 -5.51 8.96 -17.14
CA LYS A 121 -6.73 8.75 -17.95
C LYS A 121 -6.48 8.33 -19.39
N ASP A 122 -5.22 8.24 -19.81
CA ASP A 122 -4.90 8.05 -21.23
C ASP A 122 -4.76 6.57 -21.64
N GLY A 123 -4.70 5.64 -20.69
CA GLY A 123 -4.55 4.20 -20.95
C GLY A 123 -4.80 3.36 -19.71
N ALA A 124 -4.53 2.07 -19.81
CA ALA A 124 -4.57 1.17 -18.67
C ALA A 124 -3.42 1.47 -17.70
N VAL A 125 -3.71 1.29 -16.41
CA VAL A 125 -2.77 1.56 -15.30
C VAL A 125 -2.49 0.29 -14.52
N MET A 126 -1.23 0.05 -14.20
CA MET A 126 -0.81 -0.94 -13.23
C MET A 126 -0.22 -0.25 -12.01
N VAL A 127 -0.76 -0.52 -10.82
CA VAL A 127 -0.15 -0.09 -9.55
C VAL A 127 0.56 -1.27 -8.91
N ILE A 128 1.84 -1.11 -8.64
CA ILE A 128 2.70 -2.10 -8.00
C ILE A 128 2.95 -1.65 -6.56
N ASP A 129 2.51 -2.45 -5.59
CA ASP A 129 2.73 -2.17 -4.17
C ASP A 129 3.79 -3.12 -3.59
N PHE A 130 4.91 -2.53 -3.19
CA PHE A 130 6.04 -3.21 -2.53
C PHE A 130 5.83 -3.30 -1.02
N GLY A 131 4.75 -3.99 -0.63
CA GLY A 131 4.32 -4.20 0.76
C GLY A 131 4.76 -5.55 1.34
N THR A 132 3.98 -6.04 2.32
CA THR A 132 4.11 -7.40 2.90
C THR A 132 3.90 -8.48 1.82
N ALA A 133 2.92 -8.27 0.95
CA ALA A 133 2.83 -8.89 -0.36
C ALA A 133 3.34 -7.89 -1.41
N LEU A 134 3.88 -8.39 -2.51
CA LEU A 134 4.10 -7.63 -3.73
C LEU A 134 2.87 -7.83 -4.60
N THR A 135 2.14 -6.77 -4.88
CA THR A 135 0.90 -6.85 -5.65
C THR A 135 0.97 -6.01 -6.92
N PHE A 136 0.30 -6.48 -7.96
CA PHE A 136 0.18 -5.85 -9.26
C PHE A 136 -1.30 -5.69 -9.58
N SER A 137 -1.83 -4.50 -9.40
CA SER A 137 -3.26 -4.20 -9.56
C SER A 137 -3.47 -3.45 -10.87
N THR A 138 -4.23 -4.00 -11.79
CA THR A 138 -4.40 -3.43 -13.13
C THR A 138 -5.83 -2.99 -13.36
N VAL A 139 -5.99 -1.77 -13.88
CA VAL A 139 -7.27 -1.15 -14.20
C VAL A 139 -7.23 -0.60 -15.64
N SER A 140 -8.33 -0.76 -16.39
CA SER A 140 -8.45 -0.25 -17.74
C SER A 140 -8.63 1.27 -17.77
N LYS A 141 -8.52 1.85 -18.96
CA LYS A 141 -8.83 3.25 -19.24
C LYS A 141 -10.28 3.60 -18.85
N GLU A 142 -11.21 2.68 -18.99
CA GLU A 142 -12.64 2.84 -18.67
C GLU A 142 -12.95 2.67 -17.19
N GLY A 143 -11.96 2.27 -16.37
CA GLY A 143 -12.11 2.03 -14.94
C GLY A 143 -12.53 0.58 -14.60
N ASP A 144 -12.42 -0.36 -15.53
CA ASP A 144 -12.66 -1.77 -15.26
C ASP A 144 -11.46 -2.38 -14.52
N VAL A 145 -11.72 -3.11 -13.44
CA VAL A 145 -10.71 -3.89 -12.76
C VAL A 145 -10.35 -5.10 -13.63
N LEU A 146 -9.15 -5.07 -14.22
CA LEU A 146 -8.68 -6.12 -15.14
C LEU A 146 -8.12 -7.33 -14.41
N GLY A 147 -7.54 -7.14 -13.23
CA GLY A 147 -7.02 -8.22 -12.43
C GLY A 147 -5.91 -7.81 -11.49
N VAL A 148 -5.46 -8.80 -10.69
CA VAL A 148 -4.39 -8.64 -9.71
C VAL A 148 -3.46 -9.85 -9.79
N ALA A 149 -2.14 -9.59 -9.77
CA ALA A 149 -1.15 -10.64 -9.48
C ALA A 149 -0.55 -10.38 -8.09
N ILE A 150 -0.28 -11.45 -7.34
CA ILE A 150 0.25 -11.37 -5.98
C ILE A 150 1.44 -12.30 -5.84
N ALA A 151 2.53 -11.77 -5.29
CA ALA A 151 3.73 -12.52 -4.92
C ALA A 151 4.12 -12.21 -3.46
N PRO A 152 4.96 -13.02 -2.81
CA PRO A 152 5.54 -12.64 -1.52
C PRO A 152 6.26 -11.30 -1.64
N GLY A 153 6.11 -10.38 -0.67
CA GLY A 153 6.90 -9.16 -0.63
C GLY A 153 8.38 -9.48 -0.36
N LEU A 154 9.29 -8.55 -0.68
CA LEU A 154 10.74 -8.76 -0.56
C LEU A 154 11.16 -9.14 0.86
N VAL A 155 10.63 -8.43 1.88
CA VAL A 155 10.92 -8.74 3.30
C VAL A 155 10.37 -10.10 3.68
N THR A 156 9.18 -10.46 3.17
CA THR A 156 8.57 -11.77 3.40
C THR A 156 9.44 -12.89 2.82
N ALA A 157 9.97 -12.70 1.61
CA ALA A 157 10.86 -13.66 0.97
C ALA A 157 12.18 -13.84 1.73
N VAL A 158 12.81 -12.74 2.16
CA VAL A 158 14.02 -12.79 2.99
C VAL A 158 13.76 -13.52 4.31
N ASN A 159 12.65 -13.19 4.99
CA ASN A 159 12.29 -13.84 6.26
C ASN A 159 11.98 -15.33 6.08
N ALA A 160 11.41 -15.74 4.94
CA ALA A 160 11.19 -17.16 4.62
C ALA A 160 12.51 -17.91 4.43
N LEU A 161 13.50 -17.32 3.76
CA LEU A 161 14.84 -17.88 3.67
C LEU A 161 15.52 -18.02 5.04
N PHE A 162 15.44 -16.96 5.85
CA PHE A 162 16.01 -16.95 7.20
C PHE A 162 15.34 -18.01 8.10
N GLY A 163 14.01 -18.10 8.10
CA GLY A 163 13.25 -19.06 8.91
C GLY A 163 13.42 -20.51 8.48
N SER A 164 13.83 -20.76 7.23
CA SER A 164 14.01 -22.10 6.65
C SER A 164 15.45 -22.61 6.70
N THR A 165 16.41 -21.81 7.17
CA THR A 165 17.83 -22.15 7.17
C THR A 165 18.47 -21.88 8.52
N ALA A 166 19.35 -22.78 8.96
CA ALA A 166 19.98 -22.69 10.27
C ALA A 166 21.13 -21.64 10.36
N GLN A 167 21.61 -21.13 9.23
CA GLN A 167 22.87 -20.36 9.17
C GLN A 167 22.79 -19.04 8.40
N LEU A 168 21.66 -18.73 7.72
CA LEU A 168 21.57 -17.48 6.97
C LEU A 168 21.30 -16.29 7.90
N PRO A 169 22.07 -15.18 7.76
CA PRO A 169 21.86 -13.99 8.56
C PRO A 169 20.64 -13.20 8.08
N GLN A 170 20.05 -12.41 8.97
CA GLN A 170 19.08 -11.40 8.57
C GLN A 170 19.75 -10.32 7.72
N VAL A 171 19.17 -10.00 6.56
CA VAL A 171 19.76 -9.11 5.57
C VAL A 171 18.92 -7.86 5.40
N GLU A 172 19.57 -6.71 5.51
CA GLU A 172 18.94 -5.43 5.12
C GLU A 172 18.84 -5.34 3.59
N LEU A 173 17.65 -5.03 3.10
CA LEU A 173 17.41 -4.86 1.67
C LEU A 173 17.85 -3.46 1.23
N LYS A 174 18.86 -3.43 0.39
CA LYS A 174 19.38 -2.25 -0.31
C LYS A 174 19.91 -2.67 -1.68
N VAL A 175 20.08 -1.73 -2.58
CA VAL A 175 20.62 -2.01 -3.91
C VAL A 175 21.99 -2.69 -3.77
N PRO A 176 22.19 -3.89 -4.38
CA PRO A 176 23.46 -4.59 -4.31
C PRO A 176 24.54 -3.88 -5.12
N SER A 177 25.78 -3.93 -4.68
CA SER A 177 26.91 -3.40 -5.43
C SER A 177 27.35 -4.30 -6.59
N SER A 178 26.90 -5.56 -6.59
CA SER A 178 27.19 -6.58 -7.60
C SER A 178 26.10 -7.65 -7.59
N VAL A 179 25.77 -8.18 -8.76
CA VAL A 179 24.88 -9.34 -8.92
C VAL A 179 25.49 -10.61 -8.32
N LEU A 180 26.83 -10.69 -8.28
CA LEU A 180 27.56 -11.79 -7.67
C LEU A 180 28.01 -11.41 -6.26
N GLY A 181 27.28 -11.89 -5.25
CA GLY A 181 27.66 -11.71 -3.85
C GLY A 181 28.91 -12.54 -3.48
N ARG A 182 29.77 -11.99 -2.62
CA ARG A 182 30.99 -12.63 -2.15
C ARG A 182 30.85 -13.25 -0.77
N ASP A 183 29.78 -12.98 -0.09
CA ASP A 183 29.36 -13.60 1.16
C ASP A 183 27.86 -13.90 1.15
N SER A 184 27.36 -14.55 2.19
CA SER A 184 25.96 -14.95 2.29
C SER A 184 25.00 -13.75 2.28
N MET A 185 25.36 -12.63 2.92
CA MET A 185 24.51 -11.45 2.98
C MET A 185 24.41 -10.76 1.61
N GLU A 186 25.54 -10.58 0.93
CA GLU A 186 25.57 -10.01 -0.42
C GLU A 186 24.84 -10.92 -1.42
N SER A 187 25.03 -12.24 -1.32
CA SER A 187 24.39 -13.22 -2.20
C SER A 187 22.86 -13.21 -2.05
N ILE A 188 22.34 -13.17 -0.81
CA ILE A 188 20.90 -13.07 -0.57
C ILE A 188 20.37 -11.74 -1.09
N ARG A 189 21.06 -10.64 -0.78
CA ARG A 189 20.67 -9.30 -1.23
C ARG A 189 20.61 -9.22 -2.76
N ALA A 190 21.64 -9.67 -3.44
CA ALA A 190 21.69 -9.67 -4.89
C ALA A 190 20.57 -10.54 -5.49
N GLY A 191 20.41 -11.78 -5.02
CA GLY A 191 19.38 -12.69 -5.50
C GLY A 191 17.95 -12.14 -5.31
N ILE A 192 17.68 -11.51 -4.16
CA ILE A 192 16.35 -10.92 -3.90
C ILE A 192 16.15 -9.67 -4.74
N MET A 193 17.05 -8.70 -4.72
CA MET A 193 16.85 -7.42 -5.39
C MET A 193 16.78 -7.58 -6.91
N GLU A 194 17.73 -8.30 -7.52
CA GLU A 194 17.74 -8.56 -8.95
C GLU A 194 16.62 -9.50 -9.38
N GLY A 195 16.35 -10.55 -8.59
CA GLY A 195 15.27 -11.48 -8.87
C GLY A 195 13.88 -10.79 -8.87
N TYR A 196 13.65 -9.89 -7.92
CA TYR A 196 12.39 -9.15 -7.84
C TYR A 196 12.27 -8.07 -8.91
N SER A 197 13.36 -7.39 -9.30
CA SER A 197 13.31 -6.45 -10.43
C SER A 197 12.93 -7.18 -11.72
N GLY A 198 13.54 -8.34 -11.99
CA GLY A 198 13.19 -9.17 -13.14
C GLY A 198 11.77 -9.72 -13.09
N LEU A 199 11.26 -10.11 -11.89
CA LEU A 199 9.88 -10.53 -11.69
C LEU A 199 8.91 -9.40 -12.05
N VAL A 200 9.16 -8.18 -11.57
CA VAL A 200 8.34 -7.00 -11.83
C VAL A 200 8.29 -6.72 -13.33
N GLU A 201 9.44 -6.61 -13.98
CA GLU A 201 9.50 -6.34 -15.41
C GLU A 201 8.82 -7.43 -16.25
N LYS A 202 8.96 -8.68 -15.83
CA LYS A 202 8.31 -9.79 -16.53
C LYS A 202 6.79 -9.74 -16.42
N ILE A 203 6.25 -9.39 -15.25
CA ILE A 203 4.79 -9.26 -15.06
C ILE A 203 4.28 -8.09 -15.90
N ILE A 204 4.93 -6.92 -15.85
CA ILE A 204 4.56 -5.77 -16.70
C ILE A 204 4.51 -6.18 -18.17
N ALA A 205 5.60 -6.74 -18.70
CA ALA A 205 5.69 -7.12 -20.11
C ALA A 205 4.65 -8.17 -20.52
N ASN A 206 4.34 -9.14 -19.65
CA ASN A 206 3.33 -10.14 -19.96
C ASN A 206 1.92 -9.54 -19.93
N THR A 207 1.61 -8.66 -18.99
CA THR A 207 0.32 -7.96 -18.91
C THR A 207 0.11 -7.06 -20.13
N GLU A 208 1.12 -6.28 -20.54
CA GLU A 208 1.05 -5.48 -21.76
C GLU A 208 0.83 -6.32 -23.02
N LYS A 209 1.49 -7.47 -23.09
CA LYS A 209 1.29 -8.43 -24.20
C LYS A 209 -0.13 -8.99 -24.23
N GLU A 210 -0.71 -9.27 -23.04
CA GLU A 210 -2.08 -9.80 -22.92
C GLU A 210 -3.11 -8.74 -23.30
N LEU A 211 -2.91 -7.50 -22.88
CA LEU A 211 -3.82 -6.38 -23.16
C LEU A 211 -3.62 -5.79 -24.57
N GLY A 212 -2.46 -5.99 -25.18
CA GLY A 212 -2.13 -5.43 -26.48
C GLY A 212 -1.82 -3.92 -26.44
N GLU A 213 -1.58 -3.36 -25.26
CA GLU A 213 -1.25 -1.95 -25.05
C GLU A 213 -0.16 -1.77 -24.00
N ARG A 214 0.49 -0.59 -24.00
CA ARG A 214 1.44 -0.18 -22.96
C ARG A 214 0.68 0.24 -21.71
N LEU A 215 1.18 -0.21 -20.56
CA LEU A 215 0.69 0.22 -19.24
C LEU A 215 1.39 1.49 -18.77
N TYR A 216 0.64 2.36 -18.09
CA TYR A 216 1.22 3.33 -17.18
C TYR A 216 1.46 2.66 -15.83
N VAL A 217 2.71 2.58 -15.39
CA VAL A 217 3.12 1.79 -14.24
C VAL A 217 3.50 2.69 -13.07
N MET A 218 2.72 2.62 -11.99
CA MET A 218 2.97 3.34 -10.75
C MET A 218 3.48 2.39 -9.68
N ALA A 219 4.46 2.83 -8.90
CA ALA A 219 4.99 2.06 -7.77
C ALA A 219 4.70 2.75 -6.44
N THR A 220 4.32 1.95 -5.43
CA THR A 220 4.09 2.38 -4.05
C THR A 220 4.61 1.34 -3.06
N GLY A 221 4.41 1.59 -1.76
CA GLY A 221 4.84 0.68 -0.69
C GLY A 221 6.19 1.02 -0.09
N GLY A 222 6.47 0.37 1.05
CA GLY A 222 7.61 0.73 1.90
C GLY A 222 8.99 0.51 1.30
N LEU A 223 9.12 -0.41 0.32
CA LEU A 223 10.38 -0.69 -0.38
C LEU A 223 10.43 -0.15 -1.81
N SER A 224 9.38 0.51 -2.26
CA SER A 224 9.29 1.04 -3.62
C SER A 224 10.49 1.94 -3.98
N SER A 225 10.86 2.87 -3.10
CA SER A 225 12.00 3.77 -3.31
C SER A 225 13.35 3.05 -3.34
N THR A 226 13.47 1.88 -2.68
CA THR A 226 14.71 1.12 -2.66
C THR A 226 14.91 0.33 -3.94
N ILE A 227 13.86 -0.32 -4.45
CA ILE A 227 13.95 -1.20 -5.62
C ILE A 227 13.76 -0.46 -6.94
N SER A 228 13.10 0.69 -6.94
CA SER A 228 12.75 1.43 -8.17
C SER A 228 13.94 1.72 -9.09
N THR A 229 15.13 1.88 -8.54
CA THR A 229 16.35 2.12 -9.32
C THR A 229 16.83 0.92 -10.13
N LEU A 230 16.27 -0.27 -9.89
CA LEU A 230 16.55 -1.52 -10.60
C LEU A 230 15.45 -1.88 -11.60
N ILE A 231 14.44 -1.04 -11.77
CA ILE A 231 13.27 -1.31 -12.62
C ILE A 231 13.13 -0.19 -13.63
N ASP A 232 13.35 -0.48 -14.91
CA ASP A 232 13.31 0.52 -15.99
C ASP A 232 11.88 0.90 -16.40
N ARG A 233 10.90 0.07 -16.06
CA ARG A 233 9.52 0.17 -16.55
C ARG A 233 8.57 0.93 -15.64
N LEU A 234 9.06 1.63 -14.61
CA LEU A 234 8.24 2.48 -13.76
C LEU A 234 8.08 3.87 -14.39
N ASP A 235 6.84 4.30 -14.58
CA ASP A 235 6.52 5.64 -15.04
C ASP A 235 6.43 6.62 -13.86
N GLU A 236 5.99 6.16 -12.67
CA GLU A 236 5.85 6.99 -11.47
C GLU A 236 6.15 6.22 -10.18
N LEU A 237 6.75 6.92 -9.22
CA LEU A 237 6.97 6.44 -7.85
C LEU A 237 6.25 7.33 -6.85
N ASP A 238 5.28 6.79 -6.15
CA ASP A 238 4.52 7.48 -5.11
C ASP A 238 4.40 6.65 -3.83
N PRO A 239 5.27 6.88 -2.84
CA PRO A 239 5.27 6.10 -1.59
C PRO A 239 4.01 6.24 -0.72
N ILE A 240 3.15 7.21 -1.02
CA ILE A 240 1.90 7.46 -0.29
C ILE A 240 0.65 7.27 -1.16
N LEU A 241 0.77 6.58 -2.29
CA LEU A 241 -0.30 6.38 -3.27
C LEU A 241 -1.58 5.83 -2.62
N THR A 242 -1.47 4.81 -1.77
CA THR A 242 -2.62 4.22 -1.06
C THR A 242 -3.36 5.26 -0.21
N LEU A 243 -2.62 6.14 0.48
CA LEU A 243 -3.22 7.23 1.26
C LEU A 243 -3.89 8.28 0.37
N LYS A 244 -3.33 8.57 -0.79
CA LYS A 244 -3.97 9.43 -1.80
C LYS A 244 -5.24 8.79 -2.35
N GLY A 245 -5.24 7.48 -2.54
CA GLY A 245 -6.44 6.71 -2.85
C GLY A 245 -7.52 6.88 -1.78
N LEU A 246 -7.16 6.76 -0.50
CA LEU A 246 -8.08 7.04 0.60
C LEU A 246 -8.63 8.47 0.55
N GLY A 247 -7.78 9.47 0.26
CA GLY A 247 -8.20 10.85 0.06
C GLY A 247 -9.23 10.99 -1.06
N LEU A 248 -9.00 10.34 -2.20
CA LEU A 248 -9.95 10.31 -3.31
C LEU A 248 -11.32 9.75 -2.89
N PHE A 249 -11.34 8.65 -2.16
CA PHE A 249 -12.59 8.10 -1.62
C PHE A 249 -13.28 9.07 -0.67
N ALA A 250 -12.52 9.78 0.16
CA ALA A 250 -13.10 10.79 1.05
C ALA A 250 -13.74 11.96 0.28
N ASP A 251 -13.17 12.34 -0.86
CA ASP A 251 -13.70 13.42 -1.70
C ASP A 251 -14.96 12.99 -2.46
N LEU A 252 -15.07 11.72 -2.84
CA LEU A 252 -16.22 11.17 -3.57
C LEU A 252 -17.43 10.84 -2.67
N ASN A 253 -17.25 10.75 -1.33
CA ASN A 253 -18.24 10.35 -0.36
C ASN A 253 -18.32 11.37 0.80
#